data_409b7360d5bee27a3756eac485ed3dcb
#
_entry.id   409b7360d5bee27a3756eac485ed3dcb
#
_cell.length_a   1.000
_cell.length_b   1.000
_cell.length_c   1.000
_cell.angle_alpha   90.00
_cell.angle_beta   90.00
_cell.angle_gamma   90.00
#
_symmetry.space_group_name_H-M   'P 1'
#
loop_
_entity.id
_entity.type
_entity.pdbx_description
1 polymer ?
#
loop_
_entity_poly.entity_id
_entity_poly.type
_entity_poly.pdbx_seq_one_letter_code
_entity_poly.pdbx_strand_id
1 'polypeptide(L)'
;MRREKGSGMRTDCGMSGVEALGWRMVSPVDGVGHPREVRRAADHSMGAALQRPSPNCGPRKGGILKPDMVVLHYTAMQSAEDAICLLCDPEREVSAHYLIARDGVVTQMVDEAARAWHAGAGRWAGCDDINSRSIGIELDNDGFSPFSAPLMDALEDLLSAILCRWDIPMHHVIAHSDLAPLRKGDPGARFDWCRLALGGLSVWPSEAQEQPLNDSLQALGYSVAEFGVEAC
;
A
#
# COMPACT_ATOMS: atom_id res chain seq x y z
N MET A 1 10.31 -25.30 -42.42
CA MET A 1 9.83 -25.44 -41.03
C MET A 1 10.10 -24.11 -40.29
N ARG A 2 9.16 -23.19 -40.26
CA ARG A 2 9.29 -21.89 -39.57
C ARG A 2 8.74 -22.10 -38.17
N ARG A 3 9.54 -21.81 -37.12
CA ARG A 3 9.12 -21.76 -35.73
C ARG A 3 8.42 -20.41 -35.48
N GLU A 4 7.15 -20.46 -35.20
CA GLU A 4 6.40 -19.30 -34.70
C GLU A 4 6.89 -18.98 -33.28
N LYS A 5 7.28 -17.69 -33.09
CA LYS A 5 7.57 -17.14 -31.77
C LYS A 5 6.23 -16.81 -31.12
N GLY A 6 5.94 -17.48 -30.02
CA GLY A 6 4.82 -17.16 -29.17
C GLY A 6 4.96 -15.73 -28.63
N SER A 7 4.01 -14.88 -28.99
CA SER A 7 3.79 -13.55 -28.42
C SER A 7 3.33 -13.74 -26.98
N GLY A 8 4.22 -13.47 -26.03
CA GLY A 8 3.86 -13.36 -24.63
C GLY A 8 2.93 -12.15 -24.47
N MET A 9 1.68 -12.44 -24.16
CA MET A 9 0.67 -11.47 -23.81
C MET A 9 1.09 -10.80 -22.49
N ARG A 10 1.63 -9.59 -22.57
CA ARG A 10 1.77 -8.74 -21.38
C ARG A 10 0.34 -8.38 -20.98
N THR A 11 -0.10 -8.92 -19.86
CA THR A 11 -1.29 -8.40 -19.18
C THR A 11 -0.90 -7.05 -18.58
N ASP A 12 -1.12 -6.00 -19.38
CA ASP A 12 -1.10 -4.62 -18.90
C ASP A 12 -2.28 -4.49 -17.92
N CYS A 13 -1.99 -4.58 -16.64
CA CYS A 13 -2.94 -4.29 -15.58
C CYS A 13 -3.08 -2.77 -15.47
N GLY A 14 -3.56 -2.16 -16.56
CA GLY A 14 -3.70 -0.71 -16.69
C GLY A 14 -4.93 -0.24 -15.93
N MET A 15 -4.73 0.42 -14.80
CA MET A 15 -5.77 1.19 -14.14
C MET A 15 -5.94 2.56 -14.82
N SER A 16 -6.63 2.57 -15.96
CA SER A 16 -7.18 3.79 -16.55
C SER A 16 -8.56 4.16 -15.96
N GLY A 17 -9.00 3.45 -14.90
CA GLY A 17 -10.38 3.51 -14.44
C GLY A 17 -10.73 4.74 -13.58
N VAL A 18 -9.81 5.28 -12.80
CA VAL A 18 -10.12 6.35 -11.83
C VAL A 18 -10.46 7.67 -12.54
N GLU A 19 -9.79 7.97 -13.64
CA GLU A 19 -10.10 9.16 -14.48
C GLU A 19 -11.42 9.00 -15.26
N ALA A 20 -11.78 7.77 -15.62
CA ALA A 20 -13.03 7.48 -16.35
C ALA A 20 -14.29 7.66 -15.49
N LEU A 21 -14.16 7.63 -14.15
CA LEU A 21 -15.26 7.81 -13.21
C LEU A 21 -15.62 9.28 -12.93
N GLY A 22 -14.88 10.25 -13.50
CA GLY A 22 -15.11 11.66 -13.27
C GLY A 22 -14.87 12.10 -11.82
N TRP A 23 -14.13 11.31 -11.05
CA TRP A 23 -13.78 11.64 -9.68
C TRP A 23 -12.77 12.78 -9.68
N ARG A 24 -13.11 13.87 -9.01
CA ARG A 24 -12.13 14.89 -8.71
C ARG A 24 -11.34 14.45 -7.49
N MET A 25 -10.05 14.31 -7.66
CA MET A 25 -9.12 14.13 -6.55
C MET A 25 -9.04 15.42 -5.75
N VAL A 26 -8.95 15.33 -4.43
CA VAL A 26 -8.65 16.50 -3.61
C VAL A 26 -7.29 17.03 -4.06
N SER A 27 -7.30 18.17 -4.75
CA SER A 27 -6.05 18.84 -5.09
C SER A 27 -5.59 19.66 -3.87
N PRO A 28 -4.30 19.69 -3.55
CA PRO A 28 -3.77 20.47 -2.43
C PRO A 28 -4.04 21.98 -2.52
N VAL A 29 -4.73 22.49 -3.56
CA VAL A 29 -4.78 23.91 -3.92
C VAL A 29 -6.17 24.54 -3.86
N ASP A 30 -7.25 23.81 -3.53
CA ASP A 30 -8.60 24.41 -3.45
C ASP A 30 -8.95 24.84 -2.02
N GLY A 31 -8.26 25.87 -1.61
CA GLY A 31 -8.66 26.93 -0.66
C GLY A 31 -9.31 26.53 0.66
N VAL A 32 -8.51 26.24 1.69
CA VAL A 32 -8.55 26.87 3.02
C VAL A 32 -7.20 26.61 3.70
N GLY A 33 -6.42 27.66 3.91
CA GLY A 33 -5.31 27.74 4.85
C GLY A 33 -4.03 27.03 4.43
N HIS A 34 -3.05 27.81 4.02
CA HIS A 34 -1.63 27.53 3.77
C HIS A 34 -1.31 26.15 3.17
N PRO A 35 -0.87 26.10 1.92
CA PRO A 35 -0.23 24.92 1.41
C PRO A 35 0.99 24.65 2.34
N ARG A 36 0.99 23.54 3.08
CA ARG A 36 2.28 22.94 3.38
C ARG A 36 2.90 22.76 2.00
N GLU A 37 3.93 23.56 1.68
CA GLU A 37 4.74 23.34 0.49
C GLU A 37 4.90 21.85 0.35
N VAL A 38 4.54 21.31 -0.84
CA VAL A 38 4.87 19.92 -1.19
C VAL A 38 6.37 19.87 -0.95
N ARG A 39 6.75 19.34 0.19
CA ARG A 39 8.15 19.29 0.61
C ARG A 39 8.82 18.41 -0.42
N ARG A 40 9.48 19.04 -1.39
CA ARG A 40 10.29 18.35 -2.39
C ARG A 40 11.19 17.40 -1.59
N ALA A 41 11.22 16.13 -2.01
CA ALA A 41 11.96 15.03 -1.40
C ALA A 41 13.49 15.29 -1.19
N ALA A 42 13.94 16.53 -1.37
CA ALA A 42 15.35 16.92 -1.35
C ALA A 42 15.90 17.30 0.04
N ASP A 43 15.05 17.45 1.08
CA ASP A 43 15.56 18.05 2.33
C ASP A 43 15.11 17.37 3.64
N HIS A 44 14.48 16.19 3.56
CA HIS A 44 14.27 15.36 4.73
C HIS A 44 15.26 14.19 4.67
N SER A 45 16.37 14.32 5.40
CA SER A 45 17.14 13.15 5.80
C SER A 45 16.21 12.32 6.69
N MET A 46 15.46 11.37 6.09
CA MET A 46 14.93 10.25 6.87
C MET A 46 16.11 9.73 7.66
N GLY A 47 16.02 9.75 8.98
CA GLY A 47 16.97 9.01 9.80
C GLY A 47 17.11 7.62 9.19
N ALA A 48 18.32 7.11 9.02
CA ALA A 48 18.54 5.82 8.38
C ALA A 48 17.63 4.79 9.07
N ALA A 49 16.79 4.10 8.30
CA ALA A 49 15.92 3.05 8.84
C ALA A 49 16.77 2.00 9.56
N LEU A 50 16.32 1.56 10.73
CA LEU A 50 16.95 0.45 11.43
C LEU A 50 16.88 -0.81 10.57
N GLN A 51 17.94 -1.61 10.56
CA GLN A 51 18.00 -2.82 9.75
C GLN A 51 17.77 -4.06 10.64
N ARG A 52 16.71 -4.82 10.36
CA ARG A 52 16.35 -6.08 11.04
C ARG A 52 15.94 -7.12 9.99
N PRO A 53 16.90 -7.70 9.24
CA PRO A 53 16.60 -8.54 8.09
C PRO A 53 15.73 -9.75 8.43
N SER A 54 14.61 -9.91 7.71
CA SER A 54 13.75 -11.09 7.78
C SER A 54 14.21 -12.12 6.75
N PRO A 55 14.29 -13.42 7.12
CA PRO A 55 14.55 -14.52 6.20
C PRO A 55 13.34 -14.81 5.28
N ASN A 56 12.16 -14.34 5.63
CA ASN A 56 10.90 -14.63 4.96
C ASN A 56 10.71 -13.76 3.71
N CYS A 57 11.59 -13.90 2.74
CA CYS A 57 11.54 -13.15 1.49
C CYS A 57 12.08 -13.97 0.34
N GLY A 58 11.93 -13.49 -0.88
CA GLY A 58 12.44 -14.13 -2.07
C GLY A 58 12.36 -13.24 -3.30
N PRO A 59 12.65 -13.78 -4.48
CA PRO A 59 12.50 -13.00 -5.71
C PRO A 59 11.03 -12.73 -6.02
N ARG A 60 10.73 -11.58 -6.64
CA ARG A 60 9.41 -11.28 -7.19
C ARG A 60 9.10 -12.30 -8.30
N LYS A 61 7.84 -12.75 -8.35
CA LYS A 61 7.39 -13.80 -9.27
C LYS A 61 6.69 -13.21 -10.50
N GLY A 62 6.36 -14.06 -11.48
CA GLY A 62 5.56 -13.64 -12.65
C GLY A 62 6.25 -12.66 -13.59
N GLY A 63 7.59 -12.55 -13.56
CA GLY A 63 8.32 -11.57 -14.38
C GLY A 63 8.25 -10.14 -13.87
N ILE A 64 7.71 -9.92 -12.67
CA ILE A 64 7.66 -8.61 -12.01
C ILE A 64 9.07 -8.21 -11.58
N LEU A 65 9.56 -7.08 -12.08
CA LEU A 65 10.91 -6.59 -11.79
C LEU A 65 10.96 -5.51 -10.72
N LYS A 66 9.84 -4.79 -10.53
CA LYS A 66 9.71 -3.70 -9.55
C LYS A 66 8.32 -3.69 -8.93
N PRO A 67 8.16 -3.17 -7.70
CA PRO A 67 6.84 -2.95 -7.12
C PRO A 67 6.10 -1.84 -7.88
N ASP A 68 4.78 -1.92 -7.92
CA ASP A 68 3.90 -0.92 -8.51
C ASP A 68 2.73 -0.55 -7.58
N MET A 69 2.76 -1.01 -6.33
CA MET A 69 1.80 -0.64 -5.29
C MET A 69 2.41 -0.71 -3.89
N VAL A 70 1.75 -0.06 -2.93
CA VAL A 70 2.04 -0.16 -1.50
C VAL A 70 0.81 -0.67 -0.78
N VAL A 71 1.00 -1.63 0.14
CA VAL A 71 -0.06 -2.17 0.99
C VAL A 71 0.21 -1.79 2.44
N LEU A 72 -0.77 -1.12 3.07
CA LEU A 72 -0.69 -0.71 4.47
C LEU A 72 -1.37 -1.74 5.37
N HIS A 73 -0.70 -2.04 6.48
CA HIS A 73 -1.13 -2.97 7.51
C HIS A 73 -1.09 -2.31 8.89
N TYR A 74 -1.73 -2.92 9.88
CA TYR A 74 -1.41 -2.71 11.28
C TYR A 74 -0.96 -4.03 11.93
N THR A 75 -0.08 -3.95 12.92
CA THR A 75 0.49 -5.14 13.57
C THR A 75 -0.51 -5.94 14.39
N ALA A 76 -1.53 -5.30 14.98
CA ALA A 76 -2.43 -5.87 15.98
C ALA A 76 -1.67 -6.52 17.15
N MET A 77 -0.50 -6.00 17.50
CA MET A 77 0.38 -6.53 18.55
C MET A 77 0.61 -5.52 19.68
N GLN A 78 1.19 -5.99 20.79
CA GLN A 78 1.43 -5.15 21.96
C GLN A 78 2.56 -4.15 21.77
N SER A 79 3.56 -4.53 20.96
CA SER A 79 4.73 -3.68 20.68
C SER A 79 5.29 -3.90 19.27
N ALA A 80 6.02 -2.90 18.79
CA ALA A 80 6.77 -2.99 17.54
C ALA A 80 7.81 -4.12 17.57
N GLU A 81 8.49 -4.33 18.72
CA GLU A 81 9.51 -5.39 18.85
C GLU A 81 8.89 -6.79 18.75
N ASP A 82 7.72 -7.03 19.37
CA ASP A 82 7.01 -8.30 19.23
C ASP A 82 6.64 -8.57 17.76
N ALA A 83 6.18 -7.54 17.05
CA ALA A 83 5.86 -7.64 15.63
C ALA A 83 7.10 -7.93 14.78
N ILE A 84 8.22 -7.24 15.03
CA ILE A 84 9.49 -7.48 14.35
C ILE A 84 9.97 -8.93 14.60
N CYS A 85 9.92 -9.40 15.84
CA CYS A 85 10.28 -10.78 16.16
C CYS A 85 9.44 -11.80 15.38
N LEU A 86 8.12 -11.59 15.27
CA LEU A 86 7.23 -12.44 14.51
C LEU A 86 7.53 -12.40 13.00
N LEU A 87 7.72 -11.20 12.43
CA LEU A 87 7.97 -10.99 11.01
C LEU A 87 9.37 -11.46 10.56
N CYS A 88 10.29 -11.64 11.53
CA CYS A 88 11.62 -12.18 11.28
C CYS A 88 11.78 -13.66 11.68
N ASP A 89 10.73 -14.29 12.22
CA ASP A 89 10.74 -15.70 12.57
C ASP A 89 10.54 -16.58 11.32
N PRO A 90 11.51 -17.43 10.94
CA PRO A 90 11.40 -18.26 9.74
C PRO A 90 10.26 -19.28 9.79
N GLU A 91 9.80 -19.66 10.99
CA GLU A 91 8.70 -20.62 11.15
C GLU A 91 7.32 -20.00 10.85
N ARG A 92 7.24 -18.68 10.83
CA ARG A 92 5.97 -17.95 10.60
C ARG A 92 5.63 -17.75 9.13
N GLU A 93 6.63 -17.79 8.25
CA GLU A 93 6.46 -17.59 6.79
C GLU A 93 5.69 -16.31 6.42
N VAL A 94 5.85 -15.25 7.24
CA VAL A 94 5.31 -13.91 7.02
C VAL A 94 6.42 -12.87 7.19
N SER A 95 6.30 -11.75 6.50
CA SER A 95 7.21 -10.61 6.62
C SER A 95 6.57 -9.34 6.06
N ALA A 96 7.19 -8.19 6.30
CA ALA A 96 6.91 -6.94 5.61
C ALA A 96 8.22 -6.27 5.21
N HIS A 97 8.16 -5.29 4.31
CA HIS A 97 9.35 -4.54 3.93
C HIS A 97 9.77 -3.59 5.07
N TYR A 98 8.76 -2.93 5.66
CA TYR A 98 8.95 -1.96 6.72
C TYR A 98 7.98 -2.18 7.88
N LEU A 99 8.43 -1.78 9.06
CA LEU A 99 7.58 -1.55 10.22
C LEU A 99 7.86 -0.16 10.76
N ILE A 100 6.80 0.59 11.10
CA ILE A 100 6.88 1.90 11.75
C ILE A 100 6.30 1.78 13.15
N ALA A 101 7.14 2.03 14.16
CA ALA A 101 6.74 2.01 15.56
C ALA A 101 5.92 3.26 15.94
N ARG A 102 5.22 3.22 17.07
CA ARG A 102 4.38 4.34 17.56
C ARG A 102 5.15 5.63 17.79
N ASP A 103 6.45 5.54 18.05
CA ASP A 103 7.33 6.70 18.22
C ASP A 103 7.91 7.23 16.91
N GLY A 104 7.56 6.61 15.77
CA GLY A 104 8.01 7.00 14.43
C GLY A 104 9.32 6.33 13.99
N VAL A 105 9.88 5.43 14.79
CA VAL A 105 11.08 4.67 14.38
C VAL A 105 10.72 3.72 13.24
N VAL A 106 11.44 3.85 12.11
CA VAL A 106 11.27 3.01 10.92
C VAL A 106 12.27 1.87 10.95
N THR A 107 11.79 0.65 10.81
CA THR A 107 12.62 -0.57 10.69
C THR A 107 12.40 -1.19 9.32
N GLN A 108 13.48 -1.44 8.57
CA GLN A 108 13.46 -2.18 7.32
C GLN A 108 13.83 -3.64 7.57
N MET A 109 12.96 -4.56 7.11
CA MET A 109 13.11 -6.00 7.28
C MET A 109 13.36 -6.74 5.98
N VAL A 110 12.85 -6.24 4.87
CA VAL A 110 13.05 -6.82 3.53
C VAL A 110 13.45 -5.70 2.56
N ASP A 111 14.37 -5.99 1.67
CA ASP A 111 14.76 -5.08 0.60
C ASP A 111 13.58 -4.82 -0.35
N GLU A 112 13.37 -3.56 -0.78
CA GLU A 112 12.25 -3.19 -1.65
C GLU A 112 12.27 -3.91 -3.00
N ALA A 113 13.43 -4.33 -3.49
CA ALA A 113 13.54 -5.11 -4.72
C ALA A 113 13.13 -6.58 -4.53
N ALA A 114 13.12 -7.07 -3.30
CA ALA A 114 12.68 -8.42 -2.96
C ALA A 114 11.15 -8.50 -2.80
N ARG A 115 10.65 -9.71 -2.66
CA ARG A 115 9.25 -10.04 -2.37
C ARG A 115 9.12 -10.38 -0.89
N ALA A 116 8.54 -9.53 -0.09
CA ALA A 116 8.09 -9.86 1.26
C ALA A 116 6.76 -10.64 1.20
N TRP A 117 6.38 -11.27 2.32
CA TRP A 117 5.20 -12.15 2.41
C TRP A 117 4.18 -11.57 3.38
N HIS A 118 3.48 -10.48 2.96
CA HIS A 118 2.56 -9.69 3.80
C HIS A 118 1.08 -9.76 3.37
N ALA A 119 0.81 -9.90 2.07
CA ALA A 119 -0.56 -9.79 1.55
C ALA A 119 -1.36 -11.10 1.69
N GLY A 120 -0.67 -12.26 1.69
CA GLY A 120 -1.34 -13.56 1.67
C GLY A 120 -2.19 -13.76 0.42
N ALA A 121 -3.29 -14.50 0.55
CA ALA A 121 -4.29 -14.62 -0.51
C ALA A 121 -5.14 -13.35 -0.57
N GLY A 122 -5.32 -12.81 -1.77
CA GLY A 122 -6.11 -11.62 -2.03
C GLY A 122 -6.03 -11.22 -3.49
N ARG A 123 -6.85 -10.26 -3.89
CA ARG A 123 -6.93 -9.83 -5.28
C ARG A 123 -7.16 -8.33 -5.35
N TRP A 124 -6.43 -7.65 -6.24
CA TRP A 124 -6.61 -6.24 -6.50
C TRP A 124 -6.32 -5.91 -7.97
N ALA A 125 -7.19 -5.13 -8.61
CA ALA A 125 -7.07 -4.73 -10.02
C ALA A 125 -6.79 -5.93 -10.96
N GLY A 126 -7.48 -7.07 -10.72
CA GLY A 126 -7.34 -8.29 -11.51
C GLY A 126 -6.06 -9.10 -11.24
N CYS A 127 -5.24 -8.72 -10.25
CA CYS A 127 -3.97 -9.37 -9.93
C CYS A 127 -4.07 -10.16 -8.62
N ASP A 128 -3.50 -11.37 -8.57
CA ASP A 128 -3.59 -12.29 -7.43
C ASP A 128 -2.29 -12.31 -6.58
N ASP A 129 -1.10 -12.26 -7.19
CA ASP A 129 0.17 -12.26 -6.45
C ASP A 129 0.57 -10.85 -6.04
N ILE A 130 -0.16 -10.28 -5.08
CA ILE A 130 0.06 -8.93 -4.57
C ILE A 130 1.44 -8.79 -3.95
N ASN A 131 1.96 -9.82 -3.26
CA ASN A 131 3.31 -9.80 -2.70
C ASN A 131 4.41 -9.51 -3.74
N SER A 132 4.26 -9.99 -4.97
CA SER A 132 5.24 -9.71 -6.03
C SER A 132 5.13 -8.31 -6.62
N ARG A 133 4.02 -7.61 -6.38
CA ARG A 133 3.75 -6.28 -6.94
C ARG A 133 3.88 -5.16 -5.92
N SER A 134 3.96 -5.47 -4.64
CA SER A 134 3.82 -4.47 -3.59
C SER A 134 5.04 -4.33 -2.69
N ILE A 135 5.05 -3.21 -1.99
CA ILE A 135 5.81 -2.97 -0.77
C ILE A 135 4.81 -2.99 0.39
N GLY A 136 4.99 -3.88 1.38
CA GLY A 136 4.16 -3.94 2.58
C GLY A 136 4.77 -3.12 3.71
N ILE A 137 3.94 -2.30 4.38
CA ILE A 137 4.33 -1.48 5.53
C ILE A 137 3.41 -1.83 6.69
N GLU A 138 4.02 -2.29 7.79
CA GLU A 138 3.35 -2.56 9.05
C GLU A 138 3.40 -1.33 9.95
N LEU A 139 2.27 -0.98 10.54
CA LEU A 139 2.11 0.15 11.45
C LEU A 139 1.84 -0.39 12.86
N ASP A 140 2.67 -0.01 13.83
CA ASP A 140 2.49 -0.45 15.23
C ASP A 140 1.22 0.16 15.81
N ASN A 141 0.15 -0.60 15.73
CA ASN A 141 -1.18 -0.24 16.25
C ASN A 141 -1.94 -1.51 16.67
N ASP A 142 -2.78 -1.37 17.68
CA ASP A 142 -3.62 -2.46 18.22
C ASP A 142 -4.91 -2.70 17.42
N GLY A 143 -5.17 -1.89 16.38
CA GLY A 143 -6.37 -1.93 15.55
C GLY A 143 -7.57 -1.16 16.14
N PHE A 144 -7.48 -0.64 17.36
CA PHE A 144 -8.57 0.07 18.06
C PHE A 144 -8.22 1.52 18.39
N SER A 145 -6.95 1.80 18.63
CA SER A 145 -6.45 3.14 18.97
C SER A 145 -6.22 3.99 17.73
N PRO A 146 -6.29 5.33 17.86
CA PRO A 146 -5.77 6.22 16.79
C PRO A 146 -4.28 5.97 16.55
N PHE A 147 -3.85 6.16 15.32
CA PHE A 147 -2.42 6.14 14.98
C PHE A 147 -1.72 7.38 15.57
N SER A 148 -0.55 7.20 16.14
CA SER A 148 0.20 8.30 16.76
C SER A 148 0.73 9.28 15.71
N ALA A 149 0.88 10.55 16.07
CA ALA A 149 1.39 11.56 15.15
C ALA A 149 2.82 11.25 14.67
N PRO A 150 3.79 10.83 15.52
CA PRO A 150 5.12 10.46 15.05
C PRO A 150 5.12 9.30 14.04
N LEU A 151 4.26 8.29 14.23
CA LEU A 151 4.10 7.18 13.29
C LEU A 151 3.58 7.69 11.94
N MET A 152 2.54 8.53 11.95
CA MET A 152 1.95 9.06 10.72
C MET A 152 2.92 10.01 9.99
N ASP A 153 3.69 10.83 10.71
CA ASP A 153 4.74 11.68 10.12
C ASP A 153 5.82 10.82 9.43
N ALA A 154 6.28 9.75 10.10
CA ALA A 154 7.26 8.82 9.52
C ALA A 154 6.71 8.04 8.32
N LEU A 155 5.41 7.68 8.35
CA LEU A 155 4.74 7.05 7.22
C LEU A 155 4.68 7.98 6.00
N GLU A 156 4.34 9.25 6.18
CA GLU A 156 4.32 10.24 5.10
C GLU A 156 5.69 10.38 4.43
N ASP A 157 6.75 10.49 5.23
CA ASP A 157 8.12 10.58 4.72
C ASP A 157 8.54 9.32 3.96
N LEU A 158 8.25 8.13 4.53
CA LEU A 158 8.58 6.84 3.91
C LEU A 158 7.81 6.63 2.60
N LEU A 159 6.48 6.89 2.59
CA LEU A 159 5.65 6.78 1.40
C LEU A 159 6.15 7.72 0.29
N SER A 160 6.41 8.98 0.61
CA SER A 160 6.94 9.95 -0.36
C SER A 160 8.21 9.44 -1.04
N ALA A 161 9.13 8.86 -0.26
CA ALA A 161 10.37 8.30 -0.78
C ALA A 161 10.13 7.05 -1.65
N ILE A 162 9.24 6.13 -1.24
CA ILE A 162 8.91 4.90 -1.97
C ILE A 162 8.20 5.24 -3.30
N LEU A 163 7.16 6.07 -3.25
CA LEU A 163 6.38 6.45 -4.44
C LEU A 163 7.27 7.12 -5.48
N CYS A 164 8.16 8.02 -5.06
CA CYS A 164 9.12 8.68 -5.94
C CYS A 164 10.16 7.69 -6.53
N ARG A 165 10.71 6.79 -5.70
CA ARG A 165 11.76 5.84 -6.10
C ARG A 165 11.28 4.83 -7.14
N TRP A 166 10.06 4.33 -6.98
CA TRP A 166 9.50 3.27 -7.81
C TRP A 166 8.51 3.75 -8.85
N ASP A 167 8.23 5.07 -8.89
CA ASP A 167 7.22 5.66 -9.77
C ASP A 167 5.84 5.01 -9.56
N ILE A 168 5.46 4.89 -8.29
CA ILE A 168 4.16 4.31 -7.88
C ILE A 168 3.13 5.45 -7.79
N PRO A 169 2.02 5.37 -8.51
CA PRO A 169 0.97 6.38 -8.43
C PRO A 169 0.24 6.32 -7.08
N MET A 170 -0.20 7.48 -6.57
CA MET A 170 -0.81 7.61 -5.24
C MET A 170 -2.06 6.73 -5.03
N HIS A 171 -2.81 6.41 -6.09
CA HIS A 171 -3.97 5.53 -6.02
C HIS A 171 -3.61 4.04 -5.91
N HIS A 172 -2.34 3.69 -5.98
CA HIS A 172 -1.81 2.36 -5.70
C HIS A 172 -1.32 2.20 -4.25
N VAL A 173 -1.57 3.17 -3.38
CA VAL A 173 -1.45 3.02 -1.92
C VAL A 173 -2.79 2.53 -1.39
N ILE A 174 -2.86 1.26 -1.02
CA ILE A 174 -4.10 0.54 -0.67
C ILE A 174 -4.03 -0.10 0.71
N ALA A 175 -5.18 -0.44 1.25
CA ALA A 175 -5.31 -1.21 2.49
C ALA A 175 -5.18 -2.73 2.24
N HIS A 176 -4.79 -3.48 3.26
CA HIS A 176 -4.89 -4.94 3.20
C HIS A 176 -6.35 -5.41 3.09
N SER A 177 -7.26 -4.69 3.72
CA SER A 177 -8.71 -4.94 3.59
C SER A 177 -9.23 -4.74 2.17
N ASP A 178 -8.63 -3.87 1.36
CA ASP A 178 -9.07 -3.65 -0.02
C ASP A 178 -8.85 -4.88 -0.91
N LEU A 179 -7.71 -5.56 -0.73
CA LEU A 179 -7.38 -6.75 -1.53
C LEU A 179 -7.93 -8.06 -0.95
N ALA A 180 -8.41 -8.05 0.30
CA ALA A 180 -8.91 -9.23 1.00
C ALA A 180 -10.07 -8.89 1.97
N PRO A 181 -11.19 -8.27 1.49
CA PRO A 181 -12.21 -7.65 2.34
C PRO A 181 -12.92 -8.64 3.26
N LEU A 182 -13.05 -9.92 2.86
CA LEU A 182 -13.67 -10.97 3.69
C LEU A 182 -12.75 -11.53 4.78
N ARG A 183 -11.46 -11.19 4.74
CA ARG A 183 -10.44 -11.83 5.60
C ARG A 183 -9.67 -10.82 6.45
N LYS A 184 -9.54 -9.58 6.00
CA LYS A 184 -8.67 -8.57 6.58
C LYS A 184 -9.43 -7.28 6.85
N GLY A 185 -9.04 -6.60 7.93
CA GLY A 185 -9.61 -5.31 8.33
C GLY A 185 -8.56 -4.20 8.46
N ASP A 186 -7.27 -4.53 8.30
CA ASP A 186 -6.16 -3.58 8.44
C ASP A 186 -5.99 -2.68 7.19
N PRO A 187 -5.57 -1.42 7.35
CA PRO A 187 -5.20 -0.71 8.59
C PRO A 187 -6.40 -0.20 9.41
N GLY A 188 -7.64 -0.51 9.01
CA GLY A 188 -8.86 -0.28 9.77
C GLY A 188 -9.43 1.14 9.71
N ALA A 189 -10.63 1.30 10.28
CA ALA A 189 -11.42 2.54 10.20
C ALA A 189 -10.82 3.73 10.98
N ARG A 190 -9.80 3.51 11.80
CA ARG A 190 -9.08 4.57 12.53
C ARG A 190 -7.91 5.16 11.77
N PHE A 191 -7.59 4.59 10.59
CA PHE A 191 -6.51 5.08 9.76
C PHE A 191 -6.92 6.34 8.99
N ASP A 192 -6.08 7.37 9.01
CA ASP A 192 -6.39 8.68 8.44
C ASP A 192 -5.97 8.76 6.95
N TRP A 193 -6.77 8.13 6.08
CA TRP A 193 -6.59 8.18 4.63
C TRP A 193 -6.66 9.60 4.07
N CYS A 194 -7.55 10.45 4.65
CA CYS A 194 -7.70 11.83 4.22
C CYS A 194 -6.40 12.62 4.43
N ARG A 195 -5.70 12.40 5.54
CA ARG A 195 -4.41 13.02 5.82
C ARG A 195 -3.38 12.66 4.73
N LEU A 196 -3.27 11.39 4.35
CA LEU A 196 -2.36 10.97 3.28
C LEU A 196 -2.72 11.60 1.94
N ALA A 197 -4.02 11.66 1.60
CA ALA A 197 -4.49 12.27 0.36
C ALA A 197 -4.19 13.76 0.30
N LEU A 198 -4.37 14.51 1.40
CA LEU A 198 -4.00 15.92 1.50
C LEU A 198 -2.48 16.13 1.33
N GLY A 199 -1.66 15.14 1.68
CA GLY A 199 -0.22 15.09 1.43
C GLY A 199 0.16 14.65 0.01
N GLY A 200 -0.81 14.25 -0.85
CA GLY A 200 -0.54 13.72 -2.18
C GLY A 200 0.04 12.31 -2.18
N LEU A 201 -0.18 11.53 -1.10
CA LEU A 201 0.36 10.19 -0.88
C LEU A 201 -0.68 9.07 -1.03
N SER A 202 -1.95 9.44 -1.14
CA SER A 202 -3.08 8.54 -1.36
C SER A 202 -4.19 9.30 -2.06
N VAL A 203 -5.37 8.70 -2.17
CA VAL A 203 -6.55 9.32 -2.78
C VAL A 203 -7.67 9.44 -1.77
N TRP A 204 -8.44 10.53 -1.88
CA TRP A 204 -9.66 10.75 -1.12
C TRP A 204 -10.68 11.39 -2.05
N PRO A 205 -11.84 10.78 -2.26
CA PRO A 205 -12.86 11.36 -3.15
C PRO A 205 -13.42 12.65 -2.55
N SER A 206 -13.43 13.73 -3.33
CA SER A 206 -14.05 15.02 -2.94
C SER A 206 -15.47 15.16 -3.48
N GLU A 207 -15.73 14.66 -4.67
CA GLU A 207 -17.01 14.63 -5.33
C GLU A 207 -17.11 13.35 -6.16
N ALA A 208 -18.28 12.73 -6.18
CA ALA A 208 -18.56 11.57 -7.01
C ALA A 208 -19.78 11.87 -7.89
N GLN A 209 -19.74 11.39 -9.14
CA GLN A 209 -20.96 11.31 -9.95
C GLN A 209 -21.74 10.07 -9.49
N GLU A 210 -23.08 10.15 -9.49
CA GLU A 210 -23.91 9.00 -9.24
C GLU A 210 -23.66 7.93 -10.29
N GLN A 211 -23.14 6.81 -9.85
CA GLN A 211 -22.88 5.62 -10.67
C GLN A 211 -23.31 4.36 -9.92
N PRO A 212 -23.61 3.25 -10.62
CA PRO A 212 -23.84 1.98 -9.96
C PRO A 212 -22.66 1.60 -9.06
N LEU A 213 -22.94 1.19 -7.83
CA LEU A 213 -21.90 0.85 -6.85
C LEU A 213 -20.92 -0.21 -7.36
N ASN A 214 -21.43 -1.23 -8.05
CA ASN A 214 -20.60 -2.27 -8.68
C ASN A 214 -19.54 -1.68 -9.63
N ASP A 215 -19.94 -0.75 -10.48
CA ASP A 215 -19.06 -0.17 -11.49
C ASP A 215 -18.00 0.69 -10.81
N SER A 216 -18.40 1.42 -9.76
CA SER A 216 -17.48 2.24 -8.96
C SER A 216 -16.44 1.39 -8.24
N LEU A 217 -16.85 0.33 -7.56
CA LEU A 217 -15.96 -0.59 -6.86
C LEU A 217 -14.98 -1.30 -7.82
N GLN A 218 -15.49 -1.76 -8.96
CA GLN A 218 -14.67 -2.40 -9.99
C GLN A 218 -13.63 -1.46 -10.57
N ALA A 219 -14.01 -0.21 -10.82
CA ALA A 219 -13.10 0.81 -11.35
C ALA A 219 -12.01 1.20 -10.34
N LEU A 220 -12.29 1.10 -9.03
CA LEU A 220 -11.30 1.27 -7.97
C LEU A 220 -10.32 0.10 -7.85
N GLY A 221 -10.66 -1.08 -8.38
CA GLY A 221 -9.81 -2.27 -8.32
C GLY A 221 -10.36 -3.43 -7.50
N TYR A 222 -11.52 -3.25 -6.85
CA TYR A 222 -12.16 -4.33 -6.08
C TYR A 222 -12.62 -5.47 -6.97
N SER A 223 -12.46 -6.70 -6.52
CA SER A 223 -12.92 -7.92 -7.22
C SER A 223 -14.36 -8.26 -6.82
N VAL A 224 -15.32 -7.40 -7.21
CA VAL A 224 -16.74 -7.53 -6.85
C VAL A 224 -17.31 -8.88 -7.25
N ALA A 225 -16.89 -9.47 -8.38
CA ALA A 225 -17.35 -10.79 -8.83
C ALA A 225 -16.91 -11.92 -7.87
N GLU A 226 -15.81 -11.73 -7.14
CA GLU A 226 -15.28 -12.72 -6.21
C GLU A 226 -15.81 -12.53 -4.78
N PHE A 227 -15.84 -11.29 -4.32
CA PHE A 227 -16.16 -10.98 -2.93
C PHE A 227 -17.61 -10.54 -2.69
N GLY A 228 -18.30 -10.08 -3.73
CA GLY A 228 -19.61 -9.44 -3.63
C GLY A 228 -19.51 -7.96 -3.21
N VAL A 229 -20.55 -7.20 -3.51
CA VAL A 229 -20.62 -5.75 -3.21
C VAL A 229 -20.60 -5.46 -1.72
N GLU A 230 -21.24 -6.31 -0.92
CA GLU A 230 -21.37 -6.12 0.53
C GLU A 230 -20.05 -6.29 1.29
N ALA A 231 -19.05 -6.93 0.67
CA ALA A 231 -17.72 -7.14 1.26
C ALA A 231 -16.71 -6.08 0.83
N CYS A 232 -16.93 -5.41 -0.31
CA CYS A 232 -16.07 -4.36 -0.85
C CYS A 232 -16.54 -2.99 -0.38
#